data_ab67ee43670d184f956fdb3d6b5851b1
#
_entry.id   ab67ee43670d184f956fdb3d6b5851b1
#
_cell.length_a   1.000
_cell.length_b   1.000
_cell.length_c   1.000
_cell.angle_alpha   90.00
_cell.angle_beta   90.00
_cell.angle_gamma   90.00
#
_symmetry.space_group_name_H-M   'P 1'
#
loop_
_entity.id
_entity.type
_entity.pdbx_description
1 polymer ?
#
loop_
_entity_poly.entity_id
_entity_poly.type
_entity_poly.pdbx_seq_one_letter_code
_entity_poly.pdbx_strand_id
1 'polypeptide(L)'
;MSINPAAIRILIVEDEPIISRDIERRLKDMGYEVTGIIRDGLGAVDHARDDAPDVVLMDIKLKDGPSGIMAARTIRQDLCIPVIFLTANSDEATVSKARLAEPYGFVVKPFSDPALRTAIEIALAHHEEEMRVLRERDRLYSLMEEGSDQEYLFVKSKGRQIRLRMRDITYLEALKDYVGIHVGGQRYVIHSTLQDLEGRVSARQFLRIHRSFIVRLDKIQTVEDGQVTLEHEAKPVPIGGSYVGKVRERLDPL
;
A
#
# COMPACT_ATOMS: atom_id res chain seq x y z
N MET A 1 -12.94 19.39 3.41
CA MET A 1 -13.73 18.36 2.70
C MET A 1 -14.18 17.37 3.74
N SER A 2 -15.48 17.08 3.84
CA SER A 2 -15.96 16.03 4.75
C SER A 2 -15.63 14.68 4.13
N ILE A 3 -14.84 13.87 4.83
CA ILE A 3 -14.54 12.50 4.42
C ILE A 3 -15.85 11.71 4.51
N ASN A 4 -16.20 10.98 3.45
CA ASN A 4 -17.41 10.13 3.46
C ASN A 4 -17.08 8.83 4.25
N PRO A 5 -17.64 8.63 5.45
CA PRO A 5 -17.29 7.50 6.29
C PRO A 5 -17.63 6.13 5.69
N ALA A 6 -18.62 6.06 4.80
CA ALA A 6 -19.01 4.81 4.13
C ALA A 6 -17.99 4.25 3.15
N ALA A 7 -16.92 5.00 2.85
CA ALA A 7 -15.83 4.57 1.98
C ALA A 7 -14.57 4.13 2.75
N ILE A 8 -14.49 4.38 4.07
CA ILE A 8 -13.28 4.12 4.88
C ILE A 8 -13.34 2.71 5.45
N ARG A 9 -12.29 1.93 5.19
CA ARG A 9 -12.13 0.53 5.56
C ARG A 9 -11.15 0.38 6.71
N ILE A 10 -11.57 -0.22 7.82
CA ILE A 10 -10.83 -0.27 9.08
C ILE A 10 -10.56 -1.73 9.48
N LEU A 11 -9.31 -2.05 9.75
CA LEU A 11 -8.92 -3.29 10.41
C LEU A 11 -8.84 -3.08 11.92
N ILE A 12 -9.44 -3.97 12.68
CA ILE A 12 -9.36 -4.01 14.15
C ILE A 12 -8.39 -5.12 14.54
N VAL A 13 -7.39 -4.78 15.38
CA VAL A 13 -6.46 -5.76 15.96
C VAL A 13 -6.56 -5.67 17.48
N GLU A 14 -7.28 -6.62 18.06
CA GLU A 14 -7.64 -6.65 19.49
C GLU A 14 -7.89 -8.10 19.91
N ASP A 15 -7.19 -8.59 20.92
CA ASP A 15 -7.30 -9.98 21.39
C ASP A 15 -8.49 -10.21 22.34
N GLU A 16 -9.04 -9.16 22.95
CA GLU A 16 -10.20 -9.27 23.83
C GLU A 16 -11.53 -9.22 23.04
N PRO A 17 -12.32 -10.32 23.01
CA PRO A 17 -13.51 -10.38 22.16
C PRO A 17 -14.61 -9.37 22.50
N ILE A 18 -14.70 -8.97 23.77
CA ILE A 18 -15.70 -7.99 24.22
C ILE A 18 -15.33 -6.60 23.71
N ILE A 19 -14.05 -6.24 23.79
CA ILE A 19 -13.54 -4.94 23.36
C ILE A 19 -13.60 -4.84 21.82
N SER A 20 -13.13 -5.87 21.12
CA SER A 20 -13.14 -5.86 19.66
C SER A 20 -14.55 -5.73 19.06
N ARG A 21 -15.55 -6.39 19.67
CA ARG A 21 -16.95 -6.26 19.24
C ARG A 21 -17.56 -4.90 19.58
N ASP A 22 -17.19 -4.28 20.70
CA ASP A 22 -17.63 -2.92 21.01
C ASP A 22 -17.04 -1.91 20.02
N ILE A 23 -15.75 -2.05 19.67
CA ILE A 23 -15.11 -1.24 18.63
C ILE A 23 -15.83 -1.42 17.29
N GLU A 24 -16.06 -2.66 16.86
CA GLU A 24 -16.75 -2.97 15.61
C GLU A 24 -18.13 -2.30 15.53
N ARG A 25 -18.94 -2.46 16.60
CA ARG A 25 -20.26 -1.84 16.66
C ARG A 25 -20.17 -0.32 16.51
N ARG A 26 -19.31 0.33 17.30
CA ARG A 26 -19.12 1.79 17.25
C ARG A 26 -18.69 2.27 15.87
N LEU A 27 -17.74 1.57 15.21
CA LEU A 27 -17.29 1.91 13.86
C LEU A 27 -18.41 1.80 12.84
N LYS A 28 -19.21 0.73 12.90
CA LYS A 28 -20.40 0.56 12.04
C LYS A 28 -21.45 1.62 12.28
N ASP A 29 -21.72 1.97 13.56
CA ASP A 29 -22.66 3.05 13.92
C ASP A 29 -22.17 4.43 13.41
N MET A 30 -20.86 4.62 13.29
CA MET A 30 -20.25 5.81 12.71
C MET A 30 -20.19 5.77 11.15
N GLY A 31 -20.61 4.67 10.52
CA GLY A 31 -20.64 4.50 9.06
C GLY A 31 -19.34 4.00 8.43
N TYR A 32 -18.39 3.49 9.22
CA TYR A 32 -17.16 2.87 8.71
C TYR A 32 -17.38 1.40 8.33
N GLU A 33 -16.59 0.90 7.37
CA GLU A 33 -16.52 -0.52 7.03
C GLU A 33 -15.41 -1.20 7.86
N VAL A 34 -15.73 -2.32 8.51
CA VAL A 34 -14.73 -3.14 9.22
C VAL A 34 -14.32 -4.29 8.32
N THR A 35 -13.05 -4.34 7.91
CA THR A 35 -12.50 -5.37 7.02
C THR A 35 -12.24 -6.68 7.75
N GLY A 36 -11.97 -6.62 9.04
CA GLY A 36 -11.73 -7.79 9.88
C GLY A 36 -11.45 -7.44 11.33
N ILE A 37 -11.51 -8.49 12.17
CA ILE A 37 -11.10 -8.45 13.56
C ILE A 37 -10.04 -9.53 13.74
N ILE A 38 -8.81 -9.11 13.99
CA ILE A 38 -7.65 -10.00 14.15
C ILE A 38 -7.17 -9.94 15.60
N ARG A 39 -6.69 -11.04 16.13
CA ARG A 39 -6.35 -11.15 17.56
C ARG A 39 -4.86 -11.16 17.84
N ASP A 40 -4.04 -11.29 16.80
CA ASP A 40 -2.59 -11.39 16.91
C ASP A 40 -1.88 -10.55 15.85
N GLY A 41 -0.59 -10.26 16.11
CA GLY A 41 0.18 -9.37 15.27
C GLY A 41 0.57 -9.93 13.90
N LEU A 42 0.74 -11.26 13.77
CA LEU A 42 1.09 -11.89 12.48
C LEU A 42 -0.12 -11.89 11.56
N GLY A 43 -1.26 -12.36 12.04
CA GLY A 43 -2.51 -12.33 11.31
C GLY A 43 -2.91 -10.91 10.89
N ALA A 44 -2.60 -9.89 11.73
CA ALA A 44 -2.83 -8.50 11.40
C ALA A 44 -2.01 -8.03 10.17
N VAL A 45 -0.73 -8.42 10.09
CA VAL A 45 0.13 -8.08 8.95
C VAL A 45 -0.36 -8.76 7.67
N ASP A 46 -0.72 -10.05 7.76
CA ASP A 46 -1.19 -10.81 6.60
C ASP A 46 -2.53 -10.27 6.09
N HIS A 47 -3.49 -10.03 7.00
CA HIS A 47 -4.78 -9.45 6.62
C HIS A 47 -4.62 -8.03 6.04
N ALA A 48 -3.78 -7.19 6.63
CA ALA A 48 -3.51 -5.86 6.11
C ALA A 48 -2.88 -5.88 4.71
N ARG A 49 -2.09 -6.93 4.39
CA ARG A 49 -1.50 -7.12 3.06
C ARG A 49 -2.53 -7.55 2.03
N ASP A 50 -3.44 -8.46 2.40
CA ASP A 50 -4.40 -9.06 1.48
C ASP A 50 -5.59 -8.13 1.22
N ASP A 51 -6.08 -7.47 2.26
CA ASP A 51 -7.30 -6.66 2.22
C ASP A 51 -7.06 -5.15 2.07
N ALA A 52 -5.83 -4.68 2.32
CA ALA A 52 -5.42 -3.28 2.24
C ALA A 52 -6.45 -2.31 2.88
N PRO A 53 -6.64 -2.31 4.20
CA PRO A 53 -7.51 -1.36 4.90
C PRO A 53 -6.94 0.06 4.79
N ASP A 54 -7.79 1.08 4.95
CA ASP A 54 -7.37 2.49 4.94
C ASP A 54 -6.70 2.89 6.25
N VAL A 55 -7.06 2.24 7.37
CA VAL A 55 -6.46 2.45 8.69
C VAL A 55 -6.55 1.19 9.56
N VAL A 56 -5.58 1.00 10.44
CA VAL A 56 -5.57 -0.09 11.42
C VAL A 56 -5.70 0.47 12.83
N LEU A 57 -6.68 -0.02 13.59
CA LEU A 57 -6.77 0.17 15.02
C LEU A 57 -6.08 -1.01 15.71
N MET A 58 -5.00 -0.75 16.43
CA MET A 58 -4.10 -1.77 16.97
C MET A 58 -3.98 -1.68 18.49
N ASP A 59 -4.35 -2.74 19.20
CA ASP A 59 -3.96 -2.81 20.62
C ASP A 59 -2.44 -2.94 20.75
N ILE A 60 -1.87 -2.19 21.67
CA ILE A 60 -0.44 -2.26 21.98
C ILE A 60 -0.09 -3.62 22.61
N LYS A 61 -0.97 -4.15 23.47
CA LYS A 61 -0.73 -5.36 24.25
C LYS A 61 -1.56 -6.53 23.71
N LEU A 62 -1.04 -7.22 22.71
CA LEU A 62 -1.60 -8.48 22.25
C LEU A 62 -1.00 -9.64 23.06
N LYS A 63 -1.82 -10.64 23.40
CA LYS A 63 -1.42 -11.80 24.25
C LYS A 63 -0.54 -12.79 23.51
N ASP A 64 -0.80 -12.99 22.21
CA ASP A 64 -0.15 -14.02 21.41
C ASP A 64 0.70 -13.43 20.27
N GLY A 65 1.90 -13.97 20.09
CA GLY A 65 2.78 -13.63 18.97
C GLY A 65 3.55 -12.32 19.10
N PRO A 66 3.97 -11.71 17.99
CA PRO A 66 4.63 -10.41 17.98
C PRO A 66 3.74 -9.33 18.59
N SER A 67 4.33 -8.45 19.42
CA SER A 67 3.58 -7.36 20.05
C SER A 67 2.90 -6.48 18.98
N GLY A 68 1.78 -5.85 19.34
CA GLY A 68 1.10 -4.88 18.46
C GLY A 68 2.04 -3.82 17.91
N ILE A 69 3.10 -3.44 18.67
CA ILE A 69 4.14 -2.50 18.23
C ILE A 69 4.93 -3.03 17.03
N MET A 70 5.33 -4.30 17.05
CA MET A 70 6.08 -4.91 15.93
C MET A 70 5.19 -5.04 14.68
N ALA A 71 3.96 -5.50 14.86
CA ALA A 71 2.99 -5.60 13.77
C ALA A 71 2.70 -4.22 13.16
N ALA A 72 2.44 -3.20 13.98
CA ALA A 72 2.23 -1.83 13.56
C ALA A 72 3.40 -1.28 12.75
N ARG A 73 4.64 -1.54 13.21
CA ARG A 73 5.84 -1.13 12.48
C ARG A 73 5.92 -1.78 11.10
N THR A 74 5.64 -3.08 11.00
CA THR A 74 5.63 -3.79 9.72
C THR A 74 4.54 -3.27 8.79
N ILE A 75 3.31 -3.08 9.29
CA ILE A 75 2.19 -2.54 8.52
C ILE A 75 2.51 -1.14 8.01
N ARG A 76 3.04 -0.27 8.87
CA ARG A 76 3.38 1.09 8.48
C ARG A 76 4.55 1.14 7.48
N GLN A 77 5.64 0.41 7.75
CA GLN A 77 6.86 0.49 6.93
C GLN A 77 6.75 -0.29 5.61
N ASP A 78 6.10 -1.45 5.63
CA ASP A 78 6.04 -2.35 4.49
C ASP A 78 4.80 -2.14 3.62
N LEU A 79 3.67 -1.74 4.24
CA LEU A 79 2.40 -1.58 3.55
C LEU A 79 1.95 -0.11 3.44
N CYS A 80 2.62 0.82 4.15
CA CYS A 80 2.28 2.24 4.20
C CYS A 80 0.83 2.51 4.69
N ILE A 81 0.26 1.64 5.51
CA ILE A 81 -1.07 1.82 6.07
C ILE A 81 -0.96 2.54 7.41
N PRO A 82 -1.74 3.58 7.67
CA PRO A 82 -1.72 4.28 8.95
C PRO A 82 -2.22 3.39 10.09
N VAL A 83 -1.51 3.44 11.22
CA VAL A 83 -1.85 2.69 12.43
C VAL A 83 -2.14 3.66 13.57
N ILE A 84 -3.25 3.43 14.27
CA ILE A 84 -3.64 4.11 15.50
C ILE A 84 -3.56 3.09 16.63
N PHE A 85 -2.82 3.39 17.67
CA PHE A 85 -2.77 2.52 18.85
C PHE A 85 -3.93 2.73 19.79
N LEU A 86 -4.50 1.63 20.26
CA LEU A 86 -5.42 1.59 21.39
C LEU A 86 -4.61 1.25 22.66
N THR A 87 -4.73 2.04 23.71
CA THR A 87 -3.91 1.89 24.92
C THR A 87 -4.71 2.05 26.20
N ALA A 88 -4.38 1.27 27.22
CA ALA A 88 -5.02 1.34 28.56
C ALA A 88 -4.40 2.40 29.49
N ASN A 89 -3.77 3.43 29.01
CA ASN A 89 -3.23 4.61 29.78
C ASN A 89 -2.29 4.31 30.97
N SER A 90 -1.61 3.20 31.01
CA SER A 90 -0.99 2.79 32.27
C SER A 90 0.51 2.63 32.27
N ASP A 91 1.21 2.87 31.12
CA ASP A 91 2.65 2.63 31.09
C ASP A 91 3.38 3.53 30.10
N GLU A 92 4.02 4.57 30.64
CA GLU A 92 4.83 5.53 29.90
C GLU A 92 5.96 4.83 29.11
N ALA A 93 6.48 3.73 29.65
CA ALA A 93 7.50 2.92 28.97
C ALA A 93 6.93 2.19 27.74
N THR A 94 5.70 1.71 27.80
CA THR A 94 5.01 1.08 26.66
C THR A 94 4.68 2.12 25.58
N VAL A 95 4.19 3.29 25.95
CA VAL A 95 3.92 4.40 25.03
C VAL A 95 5.22 4.87 24.36
N SER A 96 6.31 4.98 25.11
CA SER A 96 7.62 5.35 24.55
C SER A 96 8.13 4.35 23.52
N LYS A 97 7.94 3.05 23.74
CA LYS A 97 8.26 2.01 22.76
C LYS A 97 7.33 2.06 21.54
N ALA A 98 6.03 2.30 21.76
CA ALA A 98 5.04 2.40 20.69
C ALA A 98 5.32 3.60 19.75
N ARG A 99 5.91 4.69 20.26
CA ARG A 99 6.35 5.83 19.44
C ARG A 99 7.41 5.45 18.39
N LEU A 100 8.22 4.43 18.66
CA LEU A 100 9.23 3.93 17.70
C LEU A 100 8.62 3.26 16.46
N ALA A 101 7.35 2.87 16.52
CA ALA A 101 6.59 2.40 15.36
C ALA A 101 6.01 3.56 14.53
N GLU A 102 6.23 4.82 14.95
CA GLU A 102 5.74 6.03 14.29
C GLU A 102 4.23 5.99 13.98
N PRO A 103 3.35 5.72 14.97
CA PRO A 103 1.92 5.63 14.74
C PRO A 103 1.34 7.01 14.38
N TYR A 104 0.19 7.01 13.71
CA TYR A 104 -0.53 8.24 13.40
C TYR A 104 -1.33 8.78 14.57
N GLY A 105 -1.51 8.01 15.64
CA GLY A 105 -2.20 8.44 16.83
C GLY A 105 -2.30 7.38 17.93
N PHE A 106 -2.80 7.83 19.06
CA PHE A 106 -3.11 6.98 20.22
C PHE A 106 -4.52 7.30 20.68
N VAL A 107 -5.29 6.27 21.02
CA VAL A 107 -6.60 6.38 21.64
C VAL A 107 -6.56 5.63 22.97
N VAL A 108 -6.87 6.36 24.05
CA VAL A 108 -6.83 5.80 25.41
C VAL A 108 -8.14 5.12 25.73
N LYS A 109 -8.10 3.87 26.18
CA LYS A 109 -9.25 3.11 26.70
C LYS A 109 -9.58 3.55 28.14
N PRO A 110 -10.88 3.74 28.53
CA PRO A 110 -12.05 3.69 27.66
C PRO A 110 -12.20 4.97 26.82
N PHE A 111 -12.57 4.81 25.55
CA PHE A 111 -12.70 5.92 24.63
C PHE A 111 -14.17 6.23 24.28
N SER A 112 -14.44 7.47 23.93
CA SER A 112 -15.73 7.90 23.38
C SER A 112 -15.73 7.82 21.86
N ASP A 113 -16.94 7.75 21.27
CA ASP A 113 -17.11 7.76 19.81
C ASP A 113 -16.50 9.00 19.13
N PRO A 114 -16.66 10.23 19.69
CA PRO A 114 -15.97 11.39 19.13
C PRO A 114 -14.45 11.29 19.16
N ALA A 115 -13.87 10.74 20.23
CA ALA A 115 -12.42 10.58 20.34
C ALA A 115 -11.88 9.58 19.31
N LEU A 116 -12.57 8.46 19.11
CA LEU A 116 -12.21 7.46 18.12
C LEU A 116 -12.34 8.01 16.69
N ARG A 117 -13.46 8.68 16.38
CA ARG A 117 -13.69 9.34 15.10
C ARG A 117 -12.60 10.36 14.79
N THR A 118 -12.31 11.27 15.73
CA THR A 118 -11.30 12.31 15.55
C THR A 118 -9.92 11.72 15.29
N ALA A 119 -9.55 10.66 16.02
CA ALA A 119 -8.27 9.99 15.82
C ALA A 119 -8.16 9.37 14.41
N ILE A 120 -9.23 8.73 13.91
CA ILE A 120 -9.29 8.16 12.56
C ILE A 120 -9.15 9.26 11.50
N GLU A 121 -9.95 10.34 11.61
CA GLU A 121 -9.94 11.45 10.65
C GLU A 121 -8.56 12.14 10.59
N ILE A 122 -7.93 12.39 11.75
CA ILE A 122 -6.60 12.96 11.83
C ILE A 122 -5.56 12.03 11.21
N ALA A 123 -5.61 10.73 11.51
CA ALA A 123 -4.67 9.76 10.98
C ALA A 123 -4.73 9.68 9.45
N LEU A 124 -5.95 9.65 8.88
CA LEU A 124 -6.16 9.62 7.44
C LEU A 124 -5.70 10.92 6.76
N ALA A 125 -6.02 12.08 7.35
CA ALA A 125 -5.59 13.37 6.82
C ALA A 125 -4.07 13.53 6.83
N HIS A 126 -3.39 13.13 7.91
CA HIS A 126 -1.93 13.14 7.99
C HIS A 126 -1.31 12.16 6.99
N HIS A 127 -1.89 10.98 6.83
CA HIS A 127 -1.43 10.00 5.87
C HIS A 127 -1.55 10.52 4.44
N GLU A 128 -2.68 11.10 4.08
CA GLU A 128 -2.92 11.69 2.76
C GLU A 128 -1.89 12.80 2.45
N GLU A 129 -1.63 13.68 3.42
CA GLU A 129 -0.64 14.75 3.28
C GLU A 129 0.79 14.22 3.15
N GLU A 130 1.18 13.22 3.96
CA GLU A 130 2.49 12.56 3.83
C GLU A 130 2.65 11.95 2.43
N MET A 131 1.61 11.27 1.93
CA MET A 131 1.62 10.68 0.60
C MET A 131 1.62 11.73 -0.51
N ARG A 132 0.96 12.88 -0.31
CA ARG A 132 0.98 14.02 -1.25
C ARG A 132 2.39 14.59 -1.38
N VAL A 133 3.05 14.85 -0.26
CA VAL A 133 4.44 15.38 -0.23
C VAL A 133 5.41 14.40 -0.90
N LEU A 134 5.26 13.11 -0.64
CA LEU A 134 6.09 12.07 -1.28
C LEU A 134 5.89 12.05 -2.80
N ARG A 135 4.65 12.12 -3.28
CA ARG A 135 4.33 12.18 -4.72
C ARG A 135 4.88 13.44 -5.38
N GLU A 136 4.75 14.58 -4.75
CA GLU A 136 5.28 15.85 -5.28
C GLU A 136 6.80 15.85 -5.36
N ARG A 137 7.47 15.36 -4.32
CA ARG A 137 8.93 15.16 -4.32
C ARG A 137 9.37 14.24 -5.45
N ASP A 138 8.72 13.08 -5.62
CA ASP A 138 9.05 12.12 -6.66
C ASP A 138 8.81 12.69 -8.06
N ARG A 139 7.77 13.53 -8.22
CA ARG A 139 7.52 14.28 -9.45
C ARG A 139 8.60 15.32 -9.74
N LEU A 140 9.07 16.05 -8.73
CA LEU A 140 10.17 17.02 -8.90
C LEU A 140 11.47 16.32 -9.29
N TYR A 141 11.79 15.17 -8.70
CA TYR A 141 12.95 14.37 -9.11
C TYR A 141 12.84 13.91 -10.57
N SER A 142 11.66 13.46 -11.02
CA SER A 142 11.47 13.07 -12.42
C SER A 142 11.64 14.23 -13.42
N LEU A 143 11.21 15.43 -13.03
CA LEU A 143 11.39 16.65 -13.88
C LEU A 143 12.85 17.11 -13.94
N MET A 144 13.66 16.88 -12.91
CA MET A 144 15.09 17.19 -12.91
C MET A 144 15.91 16.21 -13.77
N GLU A 145 15.34 15.04 -14.10
CA GLU A 145 15.98 13.97 -14.89
C GLU A 145 15.47 13.90 -16.35
N GLU A 146 14.63 14.85 -16.80
CA GLU A 146 14.22 14.96 -18.20
C GLU A 146 15.42 15.28 -19.10
N GLY A 147 16.12 14.25 -19.56
CA GLY A 147 17.25 14.40 -20.50
C GLY A 147 18.15 13.19 -20.64
N SER A 148 18.03 12.16 -19.80
CA SER A 148 18.80 10.93 -19.95
C SER A 148 17.87 9.71 -20.04
N ASP A 149 18.24 8.72 -20.87
CA ASP A 149 17.67 7.35 -20.75
C ASP A 149 17.86 6.90 -19.31
N GLN A 150 16.79 7.02 -18.50
CA GLN A 150 16.88 6.74 -17.05
C GLN A 150 17.30 5.28 -16.86
N GLU A 151 18.54 5.09 -16.46
CA GLU A 151 19.07 3.75 -16.18
C GLU A 151 18.48 3.16 -14.90
N TYR A 152 18.00 4.01 -13.98
CA TYR A 152 17.54 3.62 -12.65
C TYR A 152 16.19 4.26 -12.28
N LEU A 153 15.36 3.49 -11.59
CA LEU A 153 14.15 3.95 -10.91
C LEU A 153 14.39 3.95 -9.39
N PHE A 154 14.29 5.12 -8.77
CA PHE A 154 14.36 5.23 -7.32
C PHE A 154 12.96 5.12 -6.72
N VAL A 155 12.78 4.17 -5.80
CA VAL A 155 11.50 3.90 -5.14
C VAL A 155 11.69 3.72 -3.64
N LYS A 156 10.66 4.09 -2.86
CA LYS A 156 10.65 3.81 -1.42
C LYS A 156 9.81 2.56 -1.20
N SER A 157 10.45 1.48 -0.75
CA SER A 157 9.79 0.24 -0.37
C SER A 157 10.31 -0.19 0.99
N LYS A 158 9.41 -0.62 1.87
CA LYS A 158 9.75 -1.05 3.24
C LYS A 158 10.55 0.00 4.03
N GLY A 159 10.16 1.26 3.92
CA GLY A 159 10.86 2.36 4.60
C GLY A 159 12.26 2.70 4.07
N ARG A 160 12.75 1.98 3.07
CA ARG A 160 14.08 2.17 2.47
C ARG A 160 13.98 2.72 1.05
N GLN A 161 14.89 3.61 0.69
CA GLN A 161 15.06 4.03 -0.69
C GLN A 161 15.83 2.95 -1.45
N ILE A 162 15.21 2.40 -2.49
CA ILE A 162 15.77 1.33 -3.32
C ILE A 162 16.01 1.88 -4.70
N ARG A 163 17.20 1.63 -5.24
CA ARG A 163 17.56 1.91 -6.62
C ARG A 163 17.34 0.65 -7.46
N LEU A 164 16.37 0.68 -8.35
CA LEU A 164 16.07 -0.39 -9.28
C LEU A 164 16.61 -0.03 -10.67
N ARG A 165 17.30 -0.96 -11.32
CA ARG A 165 17.73 -0.76 -12.71
C ARG A 165 16.51 -0.94 -13.61
N MET A 166 16.24 0.02 -14.47
CA MET A 166 15.09 -0.02 -15.39
C MET A 166 15.09 -1.28 -16.26
N ARG A 167 16.27 -1.72 -16.72
CA ARG A 167 16.43 -2.92 -17.57
C ARG A 167 16.06 -4.23 -16.85
N ASP A 168 16.06 -4.26 -15.51
CA ASP A 168 15.76 -5.45 -14.72
C ASP A 168 14.27 -5.51 -14.34
N ILE A 169 13.50 -4.43 -14.58
CA ILE A 169 12.06 -4.40 -14.33
C ILE A 169 11.35 -5.19 -15.44
N THR A 170 10.54 -6.17 -15.04
CA THR A 170 9.75 -7.01 -15.93
C THR A 170 8.39 -6.37 -16.23
N TYR A 171 7.67 -6.00 -15.17
CA TYR A 171 6.37 -5.32 -15.28
C TYR A 171 6.00 -4.59 -13.99
N LEU A 172 4.97 -3.75 -14.10
CA LEU A 172 4.35 -3.01 -13.00
C LEU A 172 2.90 -3.45 -12.88
N GLU A 173 2.45 -3.69 -11.65
CA GLU A 173 1.11 -4.19 -11.31
C GLU A 173 0.39 -3.24 -10.35
N ALA A 174 -0.84 -2.83 -10.67
CA ALA A 174 -1.67 -2.06 -9.74
C ALA A 174 -2.22 -2.96 -8.63
N LEU A 175 -2.01 -2.54 -7.39
CA LEU A 175 -2.48 -3.19 -6.16
C LEU A 175 -3.27 -2.17 -5.33
N LYS A 176 -4.45 -1.76 -5.80
CA LYS A 176 -5.24 -0.63 -5.25
C LYS A 176 -4.40 0.66 -5.22
N ASP A 177 -4.07 1.16 -4.02
CA ASP A 177 -3.26 2.36 -3.79
C ASP A 177 -1.74 2.11 -3.88
N TYR A 178 -1.36 0.90 -4.23
CA TYR A 178 0.03 0.49 -4.35
C TYR A 178 0.34 0.01 -5.76
N VAL A 179 1.62 0.01 -6.09
CA VAL A 179 2.14 -0.64 -7.31
C VAL A 179 3.20 -1.66 -6.91
N GLY A 180 3.01 -2.89 -7.40
CA GLY A 180 4.03 -3.92 -7.40
C GLY A 180 4.99 -3.70 -8.56
N ILE A 181 6.28 -3.56 -8.29
CA ILE A 181 7.35 -3.52 -9.30
C ILE A 181 8.04 -4.87 -9.31
N HIS A 182 7.94 -5.58 -10.41
CA HIS A 182 8.52 -6.91 -10.57
C HIS A 182 9.90 -6.83 -11.21
N VAL A 183 10.91 -7.37 -10.52
CA VAL A 183 12.33 -7.31 -10.90
C VAL A 183 12.97 -8.67 -10.62
N GLY A 184 13.32 -9.43 -11.65
CA GLY A 184 14.07 -10.67 -11.51
C GLY A 184 13.42 -11.70 -10.56
N GLY A 185 12.10 -11.84 -10.59
CA GLY A 185 11.33 -12.74 -9.72
C GLY A 185 11.06 -12.18 -8.31
N GLN A 186 11.53 -10.98 -7.99
CA GLN A 186 11.22 -10.27 -6.75
C GLN A 186 10.17 -9.18 -7.00
N ARG A 187 9.28 -8.94 -6.03
CA ARG A 187 8.28 -7.88 -6.07
C ARG A 187 8.59 -6.82 -5.02
N TYR A 188 8.68 -5.58 -5.45
CA TYR A 188 8.78 -4.40 -4.59
C TYR A 188 7.45 -3.68 -4.59
N VAL A 189 6.82 -3.54 -3.43
CA VAL A 189 5.54 -2.84 -3.29
C VAL A 189 5.82 -1.41 -2.85
N ILE A 190 5.26 -0.45 -3.58
CA ILE A 190 5.41 0.98 -3.31
C ILE A 190 4.05 1.65 -3.32
N HIS A 191 3.88 2.70 -2.53
CA HIS A 191 2.70 3.55 -2.59
C HIS A 191 2.84 4.50 -3.78
N SER A 192 2.10 4.21 -4.84
CA SER A 192 2.08 4.99 -6.08
C SER A 192 0.92 4.54 -6.94
N THR A 193 0.63 5.26 -8.02
CA THR A 193 -0.31 4.81 -9.03
C THR A 193 0.42 4.35 -10.28
N LEU A 194 -0.22 3.47 -11.08
CA LEU A 194 0.35 3.11 -12.39
C LEU A 194 0.49 4.31 -13.32
N GLN A 195 -0.39 5.31 -13.17
CA GLN A 195 -0.33 6.54 -13.96
C GLN A 195 0.92 7.36 -13.63
N ASP A 196 1.26 7.48 -12.34
CA ASP A 196 2.46 8.17 -11.89
C ASP A 196 3.73 7.47 -12.40
N LEU A 197 3.75 6.13 -12.33
CA LEU A 197 4.88 5.35 -12.81
C LEU A 197 4.96 5.32 -14.36
N GLU A 198 3.82 5.34 -15.05
CA GLU A 198 3.80 5.46 -16.53
C GLU A 198 4.49 6.74 -17.00
N GLY A 199 4.34 7.85 -16.26
CA GLY A 199 5.07 9.10 -16.51
C GLY A 199 6.56 9.06 -16.16
N ARG A 200 7.02 8.10 -15.36
CA ARG A 200 8.42 7.96 -14.89
C ARG A 200 9.21 6.90 -15.66
N VAL A 201 8.56 6.08 -16.44
CA VAL A 201 9.22 5.06 -17.27
C VAL A 201 9.20 5.46 -18.73
N SER A 202 10.24 5.10 -19.49
CA SER A 202 10.31 5.43 -20.90
C SER A 202 9.21 4.72 -21.69
N ALA A 203 8.37 5.47 -22.41
CA ALA A 203 7.36 4.92 -23.31
C ALA A 203 7.96 4.13 -24.48
N ARG A 204 9.27 4.25 -24.74
CA ARG A 204 9.99 3.41 -25.71
C ARG A 204 10.24 2.01 -25.21
N GLN A 205 10.39 1.85 -23.90
CA GLN A 205 10.74 0.59 -23.23
C GLN A 205 9.55 -0.07 -22.53
N PHE A 206 8.55 0.70 -22.10
CA PHE A 206 7.39 0.22 -21.36
C PHE A 206 6.09 0.50 -22.11
N LEU A 207 5.14 -0.42 -21.98
CA LEU A 207 3.82 -0.31 -22.60
C LEU A 207 2.73 -0.67 -21.57
N ARG A 208 1.75 0.22 -21.43
CA ARG A 208 0.55 -0.10 -20.66
C ARG A 208 -0.36 -1.00 -21.49
N ILE A 209 -0.59 -2.22 -21.03
CA ILE A 209 -1.38 -3.26 -21.72
C ILE A 209 -2.71 -3.56 -21.03
N HIS A 210 -2.91 -3.05 -19.82
CA HIS A 210 -4.13 -3.24 -19.02
C HIS A 210 -4.32 -2.06 -18.07
N ARG A 211 -5.56 -1.86 -17.56
CA ARG A 211 -5.77 -0.85 -16.49
C ARG A 211 -4.88 -1.08 -15.27
N SER A 212 -4.47 -2.33 -15.03
CA SER A 212 -3.66 -2.74 -13.88
C SER A 212 -2.24 -3.18 -14.23
N PHE A 213 -1.81 -3.13 -15.50
CA PHE A 213 -0.49 -3.63 -15.90
C PHE A 213 0.22 -2.74 -16.92
N ILE A 214 1.50 -2.48 -16.64
CA ILE A 214 2.48 -1.92 -17.57
C ILE A 214 3.61 -2.95 -17.70
N VAL A 215 3.95 -3.36 -18.91
CA VAL A 215 5.01 -4.34 -19.16
C VAL A 215 6.21 -3.71 -19.87
N ARG A 216 7.38 -4.27 -19.65
CA ARG A 216 8.57 -3.90 -20.37
C ARG A 216 8.64 -4.68 -21.69
N LEU A 217 8.81 -3.97 -22.81
CA LEU A 217 8.68 -4.52 -24.16
C LEU A 217 9.72 -5.59 -24.49
N ASP A 218 10.98 -5.37 -24.10
CA ASP A 218 12.08 -6.32 -24.34
C ASP A 218 12.03 -7.57 -23.43
N LYS A 219 11.10 -7.62 -22.50
CA LYS A 219 10.84 -8.79 -21.63
C LYS A 219 9.65 -9.63 -22.06
N ILE A 220 8.98 -9.24 -23.14
CA ILE A 220 7.87 -10.01 -23.71
C ILE A 220 8.42 -11.22 -24.46
N GLN A 221 7.94 -12.42 -24.10
CA GLN A 221 8.26 -13.67 -24.79
C GLN A 221 7.21 -14.01 -25.84
N THR A 222 5.93 -14.02 -25.45
CA THR A 222 4.82 -14.33 -26.35
C THR A 222 3.62 -13.42 -26.09
N VAL A 223 2.80 -13.24 -27.12
CA VAL A 223 1.52 -12.56 -27.06
C VAL A 223 0.49 -13.47 -27.70
N GLU A 224 -0.31 -14.14 -26.88
CA GLU A 224 -1.30 -15.13 -27.34
C GLU A 224 -2.58 -15.00 -26.51
N ASP A 225 -3.73 -15.28 -27.10
CA ASP A 225 -5.04 -15.35 -26.43
C ASP A 225 -5.38 -14.15 -25.54
N GLY A 226 -4.96 -12.95 -25.92
CA GLY A 226 -5.21 -11.73 -25.13
C GLY A 226 -4.36 -11.63 -23.88
N GLN A 227 -3.25 -12.33 -23.80
CA GLN A 227 -2.30 -12.34 -22.71
C GLN A 227 -0.87 -12.17 -23.20
N VAL A 228 -0.01 -11.71 -22.30
CA VAL A 228 1.42 -11.54 -22.52
C VAL A 228 2.19 -12.44 -21.56
N THR A 229 3.08 -13.28 -22.07
CA THR A 229 4.04 -14.03 -21.25
C THR A 229 5.34 -13.23 -21.16
N LEU A 230 5.89 -13.12 -19.96
CA LEU A 230 7.09 -12.34 -19.68
C LEU A 230 8.24 -13.23 -19.21
N GLU A 231 9.47 -12.80 -19.46
CA GLU A 231 10.67 -13.48 -18.99
C GLU A 231 10.66 -13.62 -17.45
N HIS A 232 10.98 -14.83 -16.97
CA HIS A 232 11.08 -15.16 -15.55
C HIS A 232 9.79 -15.01 -14.73
N GLU A 233 8.63 -14.87 -15.38
CA GLU A 233 7.35 -14.80 -14.72
C GLU A 233 6.52 -16.06 -14.97
N ALA A 234 6.01 -16.65 -13.88
CA ALA A 234 5.26 -17.92 -13.97
C ALA A 234 3.82 -17.74 -14.48
N LYS A 235 3.28 -16.53 -14.45
CA LYS A 235 1.89 -16.25 -14.83
C LYS A 235 1.84 -15.24 -15.97
N PRO A 236 1.04 -15.50 -17.02
CA PRO A 236 0.81 -14.54 -18.09
C PRO A 236 0.03 -13.33 -17.56
N VAL A 237 0.26 -12.17 -18.16
CA VAL A 237 -0.37 -10.90 -17.84
C VAL A 237 -1.48 -10.59 -18.85
N PRO A 238 -2.72 -10.29 -18.45
CA PRO A 238 -3.82 -10.07 -19.36
C PRO A 238 -3.71 -8.73 -20.11
N ILE A 239 -4.13 -8.72 -21.37
CA ILE A 239 -4.30 -7.51 -22.17
C ILE A 239 -5.74 -7.03 -21.99
N GLY A 240 -5.95 -5.79 -21.53
CA GLY A 240 -7.28 -5.19 -21.44
C GLY A 240 -7.83 -4.87 -22.83
N GLY A 241 -9.14 -5.08 -23.04
CA GLY A 241 -9.78 -4.90 -24.34
C GLY A 241 -9.53 -3.53 -24.98
N SER A 242 -9.49 -2.46 -24.19
CA SER A 242 -9.17 -1.09 -24.66
C SER A 242 -7.70 -0.87 -25.04
N TYR A 243 -6.82 -1.83 -24.72
CA TYR A 243 -5.38 -1.73 -24.99
C TYR A 243 -4.92 -2.60 -26.16
N VAL A 244 -5.78 -3.50 -26.68
CA VAL A 244 -5.44 -4.44 -27.75
C VAL A 244 -4.91 -3.72 -29.01
N GLY A 245 -5.53 -2.61 -29.41
CA GLY A 245 -5.09 -1.81 -30.56
C GLY A 245 -3.66 -1.26 -30.36
N LYS A 246 -3.42 -0.66 -29.18
CA LYS A 246 -2.11 -0.09 -28.81
C LYS A 246 -1.01 -1.16 -28.72
N VAL A 247 -1.37 -2.36 -28.25
CA VAL A 247 -0.43 -3.51 -28.17
C VAL A 247 -0.06 -3.99 -29.56
N ARG A 248 -1.04 -4.14 -30.46
CA ARG A 248 -0.78 -4.52 -31.86
C ARG A 248 0.11 -3.51 -32.57
N GLU A 249 -0.25 -2.24 -32.56
CA GLU A 249 0.54 -1.18 -33.18
C GLU A 249 2.00 -1.16 -32.72
N ARG A 250 2.26 -1.54 -31.48
CA ARG A 250 3.58 -1.48 -30.87
C ARG A 250 4.42 -2.74 -31.05
N LEU A 251 3.78 -3.91 -31.17
CA LEU A 251 4.43 -5.22 -31.19
C LEU A 251 4.30 -5.93 -32.54
N ASP A 252 3.43 -5.43 -33.46
CA ASP A 252 3.34 -5.98 -34.82
C ASP A 252 4.65 -5.66 -35.56
N PRO A 253 5.43 -6.68 -35.96
CA PRO A 253 6.48 -6.46 -36.92
C PRO A 253 5.82 -6.13 -38.26
N LEU A 254 6.32 -5.12 -38.92
CA LEU A 254 6.02 -4.76 -40.30
C LEU A 254 5.97 -5.96 -41.25
#